data_58fb3c018c88c6518c8a9646b8f3a72a
#
_entry.id   58fb3c018c88c6518c8a9646b8f3a72a
#
_cell.length_a   1.000
_cell.length_b   1.000
_cell.length_c   1.000
_cell.angle_alpha   90.00
_cell.angle_beta   90.00
_cell.angle_gamma   90.00
#
_symmetry.space_group_name_H-M   'P 1'
#
loop_
_entity.id
_entity.type
_entity.pdbx_description
1 polymer ?
#
loop_
_entity_poly.entity_id
_entity_poly.type
_entity_poly.pdbx_seq_one_letter_code
_entity_poly.pdbx_strand_id
1 'polypeptide(L)'
;VTTLDELPIRDDLRGREPYGAPHLHLPVELNVNENTHPIPEDVARDIIESIARELLQVNRYPDREFTALRDSLAAYLGHGLGRDNIWAANGSNEVLQQILMAFGGPGRSVLGFPPTYSMHSIIAHGTGTEWIAGERDTDFQISPQTAVEWVERTKPDLVFFCAPNNPTGTALDLDTIAAAYDATDGMVVVDEAYAEFMPADRPSALTLLEGRPRLIVSRTMSKAFAFAGARLGYLAADPAVTDAIRLVRLPYHLSALTQAAAVAALDHAPEMLAMVDDIKAQRDRIVTELTELGYHPWPSAANFVLFGGVDDPEALFEALLARGIIIRNLSIPGHLRVSAGTAAETTAFLEAMRELTPAPTDPAR
;
A
#
# COMPACT_ATOMS: atom_id res chain seq x y z
N VAL A 1 36.31 -6.35 9.88
CA VAL A 1 34.94 -6.66 9.40
C VAL A 1 34.85 -6.15 7.98
N THR A 2 34.54 -7.02 7.01
CA THR A 2 34.37 -6.66 5.60
C THR A 2 33.21 -5.68 5.46
N THR A 3 33.41 -4.63 4.69
CA THR A 3 32.38 -3.63 4.40
C THR A 3 31.60 -3.99 3.12
N LEU A 4 30.43 -3.39 2.93
CA LEU A 4 29.62 -3.62 1.72
C LEU A 4 30.38 -3.24 0.43
N ASP A 5 31.23 -2.20 0.49
CA ASP A 5 32.01 -1.71 -0.65
C ASP A 5 33.12 -2.70 -1.09
N GLU A 6 33.54 -3.59 -0.19
CA GLU A 6 34.53 -4.64 -0.49
C GLU A 6 33.91 -5.88 -1.17
N LEU A 7 32.57 -5.94 -1.24
CA LEU A 7 31.87 -7.04 -1.91
C LEU A 7 31.60 -6.74 -3.40
N PRO A 8 31.60 -7.76 -4.27
CA PRO A 8 31.31 -7.59 -5.70
C PRO A 8 29.80 -7.46 -5.96
N ILE A 9 29.16 -6.49 -5.32
CA ILE A 9 27.73 -6.19 -5.56
C ILE A 9 27.56 -5.44 -6.88
N ARG A 10 26.36 -5.49 -7.45
CA ARG A 10 25.98 -4.72 -8.63
C ARG A 10 26.26 -3.23 -8.41
N ASP A 11 26.82 -2.55 -9.40
CA ASP A 11 27.21 -1.14 -9.27
C ASP A 11 26.02 -0.21 -9.04
N ASP A 12 24.85 -0.53 -9.61
CA ASP A 12 23.62 0.22 -9.45
C ASP A 12 23.00 0.11 -8.03
N LEU A 13 23.50 -0.78 -7.20
CA LEU A 13 23.10 -0.95 -5.79
C LEU A 13 24.05 -0.23 -4.82
N ARG A 14 25.23 0.22 -5.29
CA ARG A 14 26.19 0.92 -4.42
C ARG A 14 25.63 2.25 -3.95
N GLY A 15 25.85 2.58 -2.68
CA GLY A 15 25.38 3.81 -2.06
C GLY A 15 23.88 3.88 -1.82
N ARG A 16 23.11 2.79 -2.06
CA ARG A 16 21.69 2.73 -1.70
C ARG A 16 21.53 2.27 -0.27
N GLU A 17 20.52 2.82 0.39
CA GLU A 17 20.13 2.40 1.73
C GLU A 17 18.94 1.43 1.66
N PRO A 18 18.89 0.42 2.57
CA PRO A 18 17.74 -0.47 2.67
C PRO A 18 16.51 0.30 3.16
N TYR A 19 15.31 -0.21 2.87
CA TYR A 19 14.07 0.33 3.42
C TYR A 19 14.15 0.37 4.96
N GLY A 20 13.99 1.56 5.54
CA GLY A 20 14.18 1.83 6.96
C GLY A 20 12.95 2.46 7.62
N ALA A 21 11.84 1.71 7.83
CA ALA A 21 10.86 2.13 8.82
C ALA A 21 11.41 1.80 10.23
N PRO A 22 11.45 2.73 11.19
CA PRO A 22 11.80 2.39 12.56
C PRO A 22 10.86 1.30 13.09
N HIS A 23 11.44 0.23 13.64
CA HIS A 23 10.71 -0.86 14.28
C HIS A 23 10.98 -0.80 15.78
N LEU A 24 10.12 -0.05 16.48
CA LEU A 24 10.18 0.15 17.93
C LEU A 24 8.88 -0.37 18.53
N HIS A 25 8.99 -1.08 19.66
CA HIS A 25 7.82 -1.51 20.43
C HIS A 25 7.45 -0.44 21.45
N LEU A 26 6.41 0.32 21.14
CA LEU A 26 5.93 1.44 21.93
C LEU A 26 4.44 1.24 22.28
N PRO A 27 3.94 1.92 23.33
CA PRO A 27 2.52 1.85 23.67
C PRO A 27 1.55 2.24 22.54
N VAL A 28 1.97 3.16 21.64
CA VAL A 28 1.16 3.64 20.53
C VAL A 28 1.99 3.62 19.24
N GLU A 29 1.67 2.70 18.33
CA GLU A 29 2.40 2.47 17.08
C GLU A 29 1.53 2.86 15.87
N LEU A 30 1.70 4.09 15.35
CA LEU A 30 0.91 4.66 14.26
C LEU A 30 1.79 5.06 13.05
N ASN A 31 2.86 4.31 12.76
CA ASN A 31 3.90 4.69 11.79
C ASN A 31 3.86 3.93 10.46
N VAL A 32 3.31 2.70 10.38
CA VAL A 32 3.43 1.82 9.21
C VAL A 32 2.09 1.43 8.57
N ASN A 33 1.03 2.15 8.88
CA ASN A 33 -0.30 1.99 8.30
C ASN A 33 -0.87 0.57 8.52
N GLU A 34 -0.62 -0.02 9.68
CA GLU A 34 -1.25 -1.26 10.08
C GLU A 34 -2.70 -1.02 10.50
N ASN A 35 -3.50 -2.06 10.45
CA ASN A 35 -4.78 -2.12 11.13
C ASN A 35 -4.50 -2.57 12.57
N THR A 36 -4.73 -1.70 13.54
CA THR A 36 -4.44 -1.96 14.95
C THR A 36 -5.56 -2.72 15.67
N HIS A 37 -6.69 -2.95 15.00
CA HIS A 37 -7.76 -3.80 15.52
C HIS A 37 -7.36 -5.28 15.45
N PRO A 38 -7.59 -6.06 16.52
CA PRO A 38 -7.38 -7.50 16.46
C PRO A 38 -8.41 -8.17 15.55
N ILE A 39 -8.04 -9.30 14.97
CA ILE A 39 -8.98 -10.15 14.23
C ILE A 39 -10.09 -10.59 15.20
N PRO A 40 -11.39 -10.54 14.80
CA PRO A 40 -12.49 -11.02 15.62
C PRO A 40 -12.27 -12.48 16.07
N GLU A 41 -12.59 -12.80 17.32
CA GLU A 41 -12.27 -14.12 17.92
C GLU A 41 -12.87 -15.30 17.15
N ASP A 42 -14.09 -15.16 16.65
CA ASP A 42 -14.75 -16.24 15.87
C ASP A 42 -14.03 -16.47 14.55
N VAL A 43 -13.65 -15.39 13.85
CA VAL A 43 -12.85 -15.45 12.62
C VAL A 43 -11.47 -16.04 12.90
N ALA A 44 -10.82 -15.61 13.99
CA ALA A 44 -9.52 -16.15 14.39
C ALA A 44 -9.59 -17.67 14.67
N ARG A 45 -10.68 -18.18 15.24
CA ARG A 45 -10.90 -19.60 15.48
C ARG A 45 -10.97 -20.38 14.17
N ASP A 46 -11.74 -19.91 13.19
CA ASP A 46 -11.87 -20.57 11.91
C ASP A 46 -10.57 -20.57 11.11
N ILE A 47 -9.81 -19.46 11.19
CA ILE A 47 -8.47 -19.38 10.63
C ILE A 47 -7.54 -20.41 11.28
N ILE A 48 -7.54 -20.52 12.62
CA ILE A 48 -6.73 -21.50 13.36
C ILE A 48 -7.08 -22.94 12.94
N GLU A 49 -8.36 -23.26 12.83
CA GLU A 49 -8.82 -24.58 12.38
C GLU A 49 -8.37 -24.89 10.94
N SER A 50 -8.43 -23.89 10.05
CA SER A 50 -7.95 -24.03 8.68
C SER A 50 -6.44 -24.29 8.62
N ILE A 51 -5.66 -23.52 9.36
CA ILE A 51 -4.20 -23.71 9.49
C ILE A 51 -3.88 -25.08 10.10
N ALA A 52 -4.62 -25.51 11.13
CA ALA A 52 -4.39 -26.79 11.80
C ALA A 52 -4.57 -27.99 10.85
N ARG A 53 -5.53 -27.92 9.91
CA ARG A 53 -5.70 -28.94 8.89
C ARG A 53 -4.50 -29.02 7.95
N GLU A 54 -3.97 -27.89 7.52
CA GLU A 54 -2.79 -27.82 6.64
C GLU A 54 -1.50 -28.26 7.34
N LEU A 55 -1.36 -28.02 8.64
CA LEU A 55 -0.21 -28.47 9.41
C LEU A 55 0.01 -29.99 9.37
N LEU A 56 -1.06 -30.76 9.23
CA LEU A 56 -0.97 -32.23 9.10
C LEU A 56 -0.30 -32.68 7.79
N GLN A 57 -0.19 -31.79 6.82
CA GLN A 57 0.35 -32.07 5.50
C GLN A 57 1.53 -31.14 5.13
N VAL A 58 2.03 -30.33 6.05
CA VAL A 58 3.08 -29.32 5.80
C VAL A 58 4.41 -29.93 5.33
N ASN A 59 4.59 -31.24 5.46
CA ASN A 59 5.70 -32.00 4.87
C ASN A 59 5.62 -32.13 3.34
N ARG A 60 4.55 -31.66 2.72
CA ARG A 60 4.37 -31.62 1.26
C ARG A 60 4.36 -30.18 0.75
N TYR A 61 4.77 -30.01 -0.51
CA TYR A 61 4.62 -28.72 -1.17
C TYR A 61 3.14 -28.31 -1.28
N PRO A 62 2.83 -27.00 -1.16
CA PRO A 62 1.46 -26.51 -1.29
C PRO A 62 0.92 -26.64 -2.71
N ASP A 63 -0.38 -26.34 -2.89
CA ASP A 63 -0.91 -26.12 -4.24
C ASP A 63 -0.13 -24.99 -4.91
N ARG A 64 0.58 -25.34 -5.99
CA ARG A 64 1.42 -24.42 -6.75
C ARG A 64 0.63 -23.30 -7.40
N GLU A 65 -0.62 -23.56 -7.74
CA GLU A 65 -1.51 -22.61 -8.40
C GLU A 65 -2.46 -21.91 -7.40
N PHE A 66 -2.36 -22.25 -6.09
CA PHE A 66 -3.20 -21.70 -5.01
C PHE A 66 -4.67 -21.52 -5.45
N THR A 67 -5.21 -22.56 -6.06
CA THR A 67 -6.47 -22.58 -6.78
C THR A 67 -7.64 -22.08 -5.94
N ALA A 68 -7.83 -22.63 -4.74
CA ALA A 68 -8.90 -22.23 -3.83
C ALA A 68 -8.79 -20.73 -3.44
N LEU A 69 -7.57 -20.26 -3.17
CA LEU A 69 -7.34 -18.84 -2.84
C LEU A 69 -7.69 -17.91 -4.00
N ARG A 70 -7.34 -18.27 -5.24
CA ARG A 70 -7.69 -17.50 -6.43
C ARG A 70 -9.20 -17.43 -6.64
N ASP A 71 -9.92 -18.54 -6.39
CA ASP A 71 -11.38 -18.56 -6.44
C ASP A 71 -12.01 -17.63 -5.39
N SER A 72 -11.54 -17.73 -4.13
CA SER A 72 -12.03 -16.88 -3.04
C SER A 72 -11.75 -15.40 -3.30
N LEU A 73 -10.56 -15.05 -3.81
CA LEU A 73 -10.21 -13.66 -4.16
C LEU A 73 -11.05 -13.13 -5.33
N ALA A 74 -11.30 -13.96 -6.36
CA ALA A 74 -12.16 -13.58 -7.48
C ALA A 74 -13.60 -13.32 -7.02
N ALA A 75 -14.12 -14.18 -6.16
CA ALA A 75 -15.46 -14.02 -5.57
C ALA A 75 -15.54 -12.75 -4.70
N TYR A 76 -14.53 -12.50 -3.88
CA TYR A 76 -14.44 -11.29 -3.04
C TYR A 76 -14.40 -10.01 -3.88
N LEU A 77 -13.60 -9.97 -4.93
CA LEU A 77 -13.46 -8.79 -5.79
C LEU A 77 -14.70 -8.56 -6.65
N GLY A 78 -15.39 -9.61 -7.09
CA GLY A 78 -16.54 -9.48 -7.99
C GLY A 78 -16.13 -9.04 -9.40
N HIS A 79 -16.79 -8.04 -9.94
CA HIS A 79 -16.53 -7.43 -11.27
C HIS A 79 -16.47 -8.43 -12.46
N GLY A 80 -17.12 -9.59 -12.34
CA GLY A 80 -17.05 -10.63 -13.36
C GLY A 80 -15.71 -11.36 -13.46
N LEU A 81 -14.82 -11.14 -12.49
CA LEU A 81 -13.50 -11.77 -12.44
C LEU A 81 -13.62 -13.26 -12.10
N GLY A 82 -12.80 -14.06 -12.75
CA GLY A 82 -12.62 -15.47 -12.44
C GLY A 82 -11.22 -15.77 -11.95
N ARG A 83 -10.97 -17.02 -11.58
CA ARG A 83 -9.67 -17.52 -11.12
C ARG A 83 -8.51 -17.05 -12.00
N ASP A 84 -8.68 -17.08 -13.32
CA ASP A 84 -7.61 -16.80 -14.26
C ASP A 84 -7.22 -15.32 -14.32
N ASN A 85 -8.07 -14.45 -13.79
CA ASN A 85 -7.76 -13.04 -13.62
C ASN A 85 -6.93 -12.74 -12.36
N ILE A 86 -6.78 -13.69 -11.44
CA ILE A 86 -6.21 -13.46 -10.11
C ILE A 86 -4.81 -14.09 -10.02
N TRP A 87 -3.90 -13.34 -9.42
CA TRP A 87 -2.60 -13.79 -8.97
C TRP A 87 -2.36 -13.38 -7.53
N ALA A 88 -1.62 -14.17 -6.75
CA ALA A 88 -1.28 -13.84 -5.36
C ALA A 88 0.19 -14.15 -5.05
N ALA A 89 0.76 -13.41 -4.08
CA ALA A 89 2.15 -13.57 -3.63
C ALA A 89 2.31 -13.11 -2.16
N ASN A 90 3.55 -13.17 -1.64
CA ASN A 90 3.87 -12.85 -0.24
C ASN A 90 3.83 -11.33 0.03
N GLY A 91 2.63 -10.76 -0.01
CA GLY A 91 2.35 -9.33 0.08
C GLY A 91 2.42 -8.63 -1.28
N SER A 92 1.83 -7.43 -1.37
CA SER A 92 1.80 -6.66 -2.61
C SER A 92 3.21 -6.30 -3.13
N ASN A 93 4.22 -6.19 -2.27
CA ASN A 93 5.59 -5.95 -2.70
C ASN A 93 6.13 -7.06 -3.61
N GLU A 94 5.86 -8.34 -3.29
CA GLU A 94 6.26 -9.44 -4.17
C GLU A 94 5.41 -9.46 -5.45
N VAL A 95 4.13 -9.10 -5.36
CA VAL A 95 3.29 -8.92 -6.56
C VAL A 95 3.89 -7.87 -7.50
N LEU A 96 4.23 -6.69 -6.98
CA LEU A 96 4.87 -5.61 -7.76
C LEU A 96 6.24 -6.03 -8.30
N GLN A 97 7.01 -6.78 -7.51
CA GLN A 97 8.30 -7.31 -7.97
C GLN A 97 8.12 -8.29 -9.14
N GLN A 98 7.16 -9.20 -9.06
CA GLN A 98 6.87 -10.15 -10.14
C GLN A 98 6.37 -9.44 -11.39
N ILE A 99 5.55 -8.38 -11.26
CA ILE A 99 5.15 -7.52 -12.38
C ILE A 99 6.39 -6.91 -13.04
N LEU A 100 7.30 -6.31 -12.27
CA LEU A 100 8.52 -5.70 -12.82
C LEU A 100 9.52 -6.73 -13.36
N MET A 101 9.54 -7.97 -12.84
CA MET A 101 10.32 -9.06 -13.43
C MET A 101 9.74 -9.53 -14.76
N ALA A 102 8.42 -9.49 -14.95
CA ALA A 102 7.76 -9.92 -16.18
C ALA A 102 7.76 -8.84 -17.28
N PHE A 103 7.56 -7.58 -16.92
CA PHE A 103 7.32 -6.49 -17.87
C PHE A 103 8.39 -5.39 -17.83
N GLY A 104 9.22 -5.32 -16.78
CA GLY A 104 10.35 -4.42 -16.61
C GLY A 104 11.69 -5.10 -16.88
N GLY A 105 12.72 -4.73 -16.12
CA GLY A 105 14.07 -5.26 -16.21
C GLY A 105 15.04 -4.33 -16.94
N PRO A 106 16.30 -4.79 -17.17
CA PRO A 106 17.33 -3.98 -17.81
C PRO A 106 16.93 -3.47 -19.20
N GLY A 107 17.09 -2.18 -19.44
CA GLY A 107 16.72 -1.51 -20.68
C GLY A 107 15.23 -1.16 -20.80
N ARG A 108 14.45 -1.39 -19.74
CA ARG A 108 13.06 -0.98 -19.63
C ARG A 108 12.88 0.03 -18.51
N SER A 109 11.78 0.79 -18.57
CA SER A 109 11.50 1.86 -17.62
C SER A 109 10.09 1.77 -17.03
N VAL A 110 9.94 2.32 -15.82
CA VAL A 110 8.66 2.51 -15.15
C VAL A 110 8.50 3.97 -14.69
N LEU A 111 7.41 4.59 -15.11
CA LEU A 111 7.01 5.92 -14.67
C LEU A 111 6.19 5.81 -13.38
N GLY A 112 6.54 6.58 -12.36
CA GLY A 112 5.72 6.78 -11.15
C GLY A 112 5.71 8.24 -10.76
N PHE A 113 4.84 8.62 -9.83
CA PHE A 113 4.57 10.03 -9.48
C PHE A 113 4.83 10.29 -7.99
N PRO A 114 6.09 10.61 -7.60
CA PRO A 114 6.42 10.96 -6.22
C PRO A 114 5.81 12.32 -5.79
N PRO A 115 5.59 12.53 -4.44
CA PRO A 115 5.78 11.52 -3.42
C PRO A 115 4.76 10.37 -3.55
N THR A 116 5.25 9.14 -3.57
CA THR A 116 4.44 7.93 -3.69
C THR A 116 5.02 6.80 -2.83
N TYR A 117 4.46 5.60 -2.90
CA TYR A 117 4.97 4.47 -2.13
C TYR A 117 6.42 4.15 -2.51
N SER A 118 7.32 4.30 -1.53
CA SER A 118 8.77 4.21 -1.76
C SER A 118 9.23 2.86 -2.32
N MET A 119 8.49 1.78 -2.03
CA MET A 119 8.83 0.46 -2.58
C MET A 119 8.68 0.39 -4.10
N HIS A 120 7.90 1.24 -4.75
CA HIS A 120 7.80 1.26 -6.20
C HIS A 120 9.19 1.50 -6.85
N SER A 121 9.87 2.55 -6.45
CA SER A 121 11.23 2.84 -6.95
C SER A 121 12.27 1.84 -6.46
N ILE A 122 12.18 1.38 -5.21
CA ILE A 122 13.11 0.39 -4.64
C ILE A 122 13.02 -0.93 -5.40
N ILE A 123 11.82 -1.43 -5.70
CA ILE A 123 11.61 -2.66 -6.45
C ILE A 123 12.05 -2.48 -7.91
N ALA A 124 11.75 -1.33 -8.53
CA ALA A 124 12.21 -1.01 -9.88
C ALA A 124 13.75 -1.13 -9.98
N HIS A 125 14.47 -0.48 -9.10
CA HIS A 125 15.92 -0.60 -9.05
C HIS A 125 16.39 -2.03 -8.74
N GLY A 126 15.70 -2.73 -7.82
CA GLY A 126 16.02 -4.13 -7.48
C GLY A 126 15.94 -5.07 -8.68
N THR A 127 15.00 -4.84 -9.59
CA THR A 127 14.79 -5.61 -10.84
C THR A 127 15.63 -5.09 -12.02
N GLY A 128 16.38 -3.99 -11.85
CA GLY A 128 17.13 -3.34 -12.93
C GLY A 128 16.26 -2.54 -13.90
N THR A 129 15.04 -2.20 -13.48
CA THR A 129 14.13 -1.33 -14.25
C THR A 129 14.46 0.13 -13.94
N GLU A 130 14.56 0.98 -14.97
CA GLU A 130 14.77 2.41 -14.81
C GLU A 130 13.53 3.05 -14.16
N TRP A 131 13.73 3.81 -13.06
CA TRP A 131 12.67 4.59 -12.43
C TRP A 131 12.63 6.00 -12.97
N ILE A 132 11.50 6.36 -13.59
CA ILE A 132 11.22 7.72 -14.06
C ILE A 132 10.29 8.38 -13.06
N ALA A 133 10.72 9.52 -12.49
CA ALA A 133 9.93 10.30 -11.55
C ALA A 133 9.10 11.35 -12.30
N GLY A 134 7.80 11.14 -12.35
CA GLY A 134 6.81 12.13 -12.76
C GLY A 134 6.53 13.14 -11.64
N GLU A 135 5.58 14.04 -11.86
CA GLU A 135 5.25 15.10 -10.93
C GLU A 135 3.75 15.06 -10.55
N ARG A 136 3.47 15.49 -9.32
CA ARG A 136 2.13 15.80 -8.81
C ARG A 136 2.02 17.31 -8.68
N ASP A 137 0.78 17.83 -8.69
CA ASP A 137 0.55 19.24 -8.37
C ASP A 137 0.75 19.53 -6.86
N THR A 138 0.51 20.79 -6.47
CA THR A 138 0.64 21.25 -5.08
C THR A 138 -0.33 20.56 -4.12
N ASP A 139 -1.42 20.01 -4.64
CA ASP A 139 -2.42 19.26 -3.88
C ASP A 139 -2.19 17.75 -3.95
N PHE A 140 -1.00 17.34 -4.40
CA PHE A 140 -0.59 15.96 -4.62
C PHE A 140 -1.52 15.18 -5.58
N GLN A 141 -2.21 15.88 -6.49
CA GLN A 141 -3.04 15.26 -7.51
C GLN A 141 -2.26 15.01 -8.80
N ILE A 142 -2.81 14.16 -9.64
CA ILE A 142 -2.36 13.91 -11.01
C ILE A 142 -3.58 14.09 -11.91
N SER A 143 -3.58 15.12 -12.75
CA SER A 143 -4.64 15.29 -13.73
C SER A 143 -4.48 14.29 -14.90
N PRO A 144 -5.56 13.99 -15.65
CA PRO A 144 -5.46 13.21 -16.88
C PRO A 144 -4.44 13.80 -17.86
N GLN A 145 -4.42 15.12 -18.01
CA GLN A 145 -3.48 15.81 -18.88
C GLN A 145 -2.02 15.62 -18.42
N THR A 146 -1.74 15.80 -17.12
CA THR A 146 -0.40 15.59 -16.55
C THR A 146 0.07 14.16 -16.80
N ALA A 147 -0.80 13.17 -16.59
CA ALA A 147 -0.47 11.76 -16.81
C ALA A 147 -0.11 11.49 -18.28
N VAL A 148 -0.91 12.00 -19.24
CA VAL A 148 -0.67 11.87 -20.68
C VAL A 148 0.65 12.53 -21.07
N GLU A 149 0.90 13.78 -20.65
CA GLU A 149 2.13 14.52 -20.97
C GLU A 149 3.39 13.76 -20.50
N TRP A 150 3.36 13.17 -19.31
CA TRP A 150 4.47 12.38 -18.81
C TRP A 150 4.67 11.08 -19.58
N VAL A 151 3.59 10.38 -19.90
CA VAL A 151 3.61 9.14 -20.70
C VAL A 151 4.17 9.40 -22.09
N GLU A 152 3.65 10.39 -22.81
CA GLU A 152 4.08 10.72 -24.17
C GLU A 152 5.54 11.17 -24.25
N ARG A 153 5.98 11.95 -23.25
CA ARG A 153 7.35 12.44 -23.16
C ARG A 153 8.36 11.34 -22.87
N THR A 154 8.02 10.40 -21.97
CA THR A 154 8.96 9.40 -21.47
C THR A 154 8.82 8.04 -22.12
N LYS A 155 7.67 7.73 -22.70
CA LYS A 155 7.34 6.45 -23.36
C LYS A 155 7.74 5.24 -22.51
N PRO A 156 7.24 5.16 -21.26
CA PRO A 156 7.66 4.13 -20.32
C PRO A 156 7.07 2.76 -20.71
N ASP A 157 7.78 1.68 -20.38
CA ASP A 157 7.25 0.31 -20.50
C ASP A 157 6.14 0.02 -19.48
N LEU A 158 6.20 0.69 -18.32
CA LEU A 158 5.17 0.60 -17.29
C LEU A 158 4.84 1.99 -16.71
N VAL A 159 3.58 2.16 -16.31
CA VAL A 159 3.13 3.31 -15.51
C VAL A 159 2.59 2.80 -14.18
N PHE A 160 3.08 3.33 -13.06
CA PHE A 160 2.62 2.98 -11.71
C PHE A 160 1.84 4.13 -11.10
N PHE A 161 0.60 3.85 -10.70
CA PHE A 161 -0.21 4.70 -9.84
C PHE A 161 -0.40 4.04 -8.47
N CYS A 162 -0.31 4.83 -7.41
CA CYS A 162 -0.72 4.45 -6.06
C CYS A 162 -2.05 5.16 -5.76
N ALA A 163 -3.13 4.42 -5.55
CA ALA A 163 -4.48 4.99 -5.44
C ALA A 163 -5.38 4.16 -4.49
N PRO A 164 -5.65 4.67 -3.28
CA PRO A 164 -5.18 5.93 -2.67
C PRO A 164 -3.66 6.00 -2.51
N ASN A 165 -3.11 7.21 -2.70
CA ASN A 165 -1.67 7.39 -2.67
C ASN A 165 -1.09 7.30 -1.25
N ASN A 166 0.04 6.68 -1.11
CA ASN A 166 0.88 6.73 0.09
C ASN A 166 2.16 7.52 -0.25
N PRO A 167 2.47 8.65 0.42
CA PRO A 167 2.02 8.98 1.78
C PRO A 167 0.89 10.00 1.89
N THR A 168 0.32 10.50 0.80
CA THR A 168 -0.57 11.66 0.84
C THR A 168 -2.01 11.32 1.25
N GLY A 169 -2.43 10.06 1.10
CA GLY A 169 -3.82 9.63 1.32
C GLY A 169 -4.77 10.03 0.19
N THR A 170 -4.30 10.78 -0.80
CA THR A 170 -5.13 11.31 -1.88
C THR A 170 -5.67 10.20 -2.79
N ALA A 171 -6.94 10.25 -3.12
CA ALA A 171 -7.54 9.41 -4.15
C ALA A 171 -7.09 9.85 -5.54
N LEU A 172 -7.18 8.96 -6.52
CA LEU A 172 -6.92 9.25 -7.93
C LEU A 172 -8.20 9.01 -8.73
N ASP A 173 -8.51 9.90 -9.66
CA ASP A 173 -9.66 9.74 -10.51
C ASP A 173 -9.40 8.68 -11.59
N LEU A 174 -10.43 7.87 -11.89
CA LEU A 174 -10.33 6.81 -12.89
C LEU A 174 -10.04 7.35 -14.30
N ASP A 175 -10.48 8.56 -14.60
CA ASP A 175 -10.19 9.23 -15.88
C ASP A 175 -8.68 9.45 -16.08
N THR A 176 -7.93 9.70 -15.01
CA THR A 176 -6.46 9.81 -15.07
C THR A 176 -5.82 8.48 -15.47
N ILE A 177 -6.31 7.37 -14.87
CA ILE A 177 -5.83 6.03 -15.20
C ILE A 177 -6.18 5.66 -16.64
N ALA A 178 -7.41 5.93 -17.06
CA ALA A 178 -7.88 5.66 -18.43
C ALA A 178 -7.08 6.47 -19.45
N ALA A 179 -6.87 7.78 -19.21
CA ALA A 179 -6.10 8.63 -20.09
C ALA A 179 -4.64 8.17 -20.25
N ALA A 180 -3.99 7.81 -19.15
CA ALA A 180 -2.64 7.26 -19.18
C ALA A 180 -2.59 5.91 -19.94
N TYR A 181 -3.60 5.05 -19.73
CA TYR A 181 -3.69 3.77 -20.43
C TYR A 181 -3.82 3.95 -21.96
N ASP A 182 -4.64 4.91 -22.38
CA ASP A 182 -4.87 5.19 -23.80
C ASP A 182 -3.65 5.86 -24.47
N ALA A 183 -2.82 6.56 -23.69
CA ALA A 183 -1.61 7.24 -24.15
C ALA A 183 -0.36 6.35 -24.24
N THR A 184 -0.38 5.13 -23.65
CA THR A 184 0.78 4.24 -23.64
C THR A 184 0.51 2.90 -24.30
N ASP A 185 1.54 2.31 -24.94
CA ASP A 185 1.57 0.91 -25.32
C ASP A 185 2.10 -0.01 -24.17
N GLY A 186 2.60 0.58 -23.10
CA GLY A 186 3.11 -0.11 -21.90
C GLY A 186 2.02 -0.63 -20.99
N MET A 187 2.43 -1.30 -19.91
CA MET A 187 1.52 -1.76 -18.86
C MET A 187 1.15 -0.61 -17.92
N VAL A 188 -0.10 -0.58 -17.46
CA VAL A 188 -0.55 0.35 -16.40
C VAL A 188 -0.87 -0.43 -15.15
N VAL A 189 -0.25 -0.07 -14.03
CA VAL A 189 -0.41 -0.73 -12.73
C VAL A 189 -0.99 0.27 -11.73
N VAL A 190 -2.10 -0.11 -11.11
CA VAL A 190 -2.74 0.66 -10.05
C VAL A 190 -2.58 -0.11 -8.74
N ASP A 191 -1.77 0.44 -7.83
CA ASP A 191 -1.60 -0.10 -6.48
C ASP A 191 -2.71 0.42 -5.58
N GLU A 192 -3.72 -0.41 -5.36
CA GLU A 192 -4.90 -0.15 -4.54
C GLU A 192 -4.77 -0.76 -3.13
N ALA A 193 -3.61 -0.66 -2.50
CA ALA A 193 -3.39 -1.21 -1.16
C ALA A 193 -4.33 -0.67 -0.07
N TYR A 194 -5.03 0.42 -0.33
CA TYR A 194 -5.95 1.09 0.60
C TYR A 194 -7.38 1.20 0.05
N ALA A 195 -7.75 0.40 -0.94
CA ALA A 195 -9.05 0.52 -1.63
C ALA A 195 -10.26 0.41 -0.69
N GLU A 196 -10.19 -0.44 0.32
CA GLU A 196 -11.29 -0.66 1.26
C GLU A 196 -11.59 0.55 2.16
N PHE A 197 -10.63 1.50 2.27
CA PHE A 197 -10.80 2.75 3.03
C PHE A 197 -11.35 3.91 2.19
N MET A 198 -11.50 3.73 0.88
CA MET A 198 -12.07 4.77 0.02
C MET A 198 -13.53 5.08 0.39
N PRO A 199 -14.00 6.30 0.12
CA PRO A 199 -15.42 6.61 0.18
C PRO A 199 -16.24 5.67 -0.74
N ALA A 200 -17.45 5.32 -0.32
CA ALA A 200 -18.30 4.36 -1.02
C ALA A 200 -18.72 4.81 -2.44
N ASP A 201 -18.72 6.11 -2.69
CA ASP A 201 -19.03 6.73 -3.99
C ASP A 201 -17.84 6.78 -4.96
N ARG A 202 -16.64 6.36 -4.52
CA ARG A 202 -15.45 6.30 -5.38
C ARG A 202 -15.22 4.87 -5.87
N PRO A 203 -15.38 4.62 -7.19
CA PRO A 203 -15.18 3.30 -7.75
C PRO A 203 -13.69 2.91 -7.77
N SER A 204 -13.43 1.61 -7.64
CA SER A 204 -12.11 1.01 -7.82
C SER A 204 -11.69 0.96 -9.29
N ALA A 205 -10.38 0.97 -9.54
CA ALA A 205 -9.81 0.72 -10.87
C ALA A 205 -10.16 -0.68 -11.42
N LEU A 206 -10.67 -1.60 -10.60
CA LEU A 206 -11.22 -2.87 -11.06
C LEU A 206 -12.33 -2.69 -12.11
N THR A 207 -13.10 -1.60 -12.03
CA THR A 207 -14.15 -1.27 -13.01
C THR A 207 -13.62 -0.96 -14.40
N LEU A 208 -12.32 -0.66 -14.52
CA LEU A 208 -11.66 -0.36 -15.79
C LEU A 208 -11.02 -1.60 -16.46
N LEU A 209 -10.99 -2.77 -15.80
CA LEU A 209 -10.26 -3.95 -16.32
C LEU A 209 -10.86 -4.48 -17.62
N GLU A 210 -12.19 -4.46 -17.77
CA GLU A 210 -12.85 -4.96 -18.97
C GLU A 210 -12.37 -4.20 -20.23
N GLY A 211 -11.93 -4.96 -21.23
CA GLY A 211 -11.40 -4.39 -22.49
C GLY A 211 -10.01 -3.75 -22.37
N ARG A 212 -9.34 -3.83 -21.22
CA ARG A 212 -8.00 -3.25 -20.99
C ARG A 212 -6.96 -4.31 -20.56
N PRO A 213 -6.48 -5.14 -21.49
CA PRO A 213 -5.59 -6.27 -21.15
C PRO A 213 -4.23 -5.86 -20.56
N ARG A 214 -3.82 -4.58 -20.71
CA ARG A 214 -2.56 -4.05 -20.17
C ARG A 214 -2.74 -3.35 -18.80
N LEU A 215 -3.96 -3.37 -18.23
CA LEU A 215 -4.25 -2.82 -16.90
C LEU A 215 -4.11 -3.91 -15.83
N ILE A 216 -3.42 -3.57 -14.75
CA ILE A 216 -3.23 -4.43 -13.57
C ILE A 216 -3.68 -3.64 -12.35
N VAL A 217 -4.50 -4.23 -11.49
CA VAL A 217 -4.87 -3.67 -10.19
C VAL A 217 -4.28 -4.55 -9.10
N SER A 218 -3.35 -4.02 -8.30
CA SER A 218 -2.76 -4.74 -7.15
C SER A 218 -3.45 -4.37 -5.85
N ARG A 219 -3.58 -5.33 -4.94
CA ARG A 219 -4.18 -5.17 -3.60
C ARG A 219 -3.44 -5.97 -2.55
N THR A 220 -3.80 -5.80 -1.29
CA THR A 220 -3.18 -6.49 -0.17
C THR A 220 -4.18 -6.75 0.96
N MET A 221 -4.04 -7.88 1.64
CA MET A 221 -4.76 -8.12 2.89
C MET A 221 -4.05 -7.51 4.12
N SER A 222 -2.88 -6.90 3.94
CA SER A 222 -2.07 -6.34 5.04
C SER A 222 -2.72 -5.15 5.74
N LYS A 223 -3.70 -4.48 5.13
CA LYS A 223 -4.30 -3.24 5.64
C LYS A 223 -5.70 -3.48 6.17
N ALA A 224 -6.71 -3.51 5.32
CA ALA A 224 -8.11 -3.67 5.74
C ALA A 224 -8.38 -4.99 6.49
N PHE A 225 -7.76 -6.07 6.06
CA PHE A 225 -7.94 -7.41 6.66
C PHE A 225 -7.07 -7.68 7.91
N ALA A 226 -6.31 -6.71 8.42
CA ALA A 226 -5.41 -6.89 9.56
C ALA A 226 -4.41 -8.08 9.38
N PHE A 227 -4.03 -8.40 8.14
CA PHE A 227 -3.18 -9.55 7.76
C PHE A 227 -1.73 -9.15 7.44
N ALA A 228 -1.22 -8.08 8.03
CA ALA A 228 0.15 -7.61 7.77
C ALA A 228 1.18 -8.72 8.04
N GLY A 229 1.02 -9.47 9.14
CA GLY A 229 1.89 -10.58 9.52
C GLY A 229 1.72 -11.85 8.67
N ALA A 230 0.55 -12.06 8.04
CA ALA A 230 0.28 -13.23 7.20
C ALA A 230 0.87 -13.11 5.78
N ARG A 231 1.30 -11.91 5.38
CA ARG A 231 2.00 -11.66 4.12
C ARG A 231 1.22 -12.10 2.89
N LEU A 232 0.02 -11.55 2.64
CA LEU A 232 -0.71 -11.80 1.40
C LEU A 232 -0.99 -10.50 0.63
N GLY A 233 -0.56 -10.49 -0.63
CA GLY A 233 -0.94 -9.52 -1.65
C GLY A 233 -1.44 -10.24 -2.90
N TYR A 234 -2.19 -9.56 -3.72
CA TYR A 234 -2.76 -10.13 -4.93
C TYR A 234 -2.98 -9.06 -6.00
N LEU A 235 -3.20 -9.49 -7.23
CA LEU A 235 -3.62 -8.62 -8.33
C LEU A 235 -4.81 -9.22 -9.06
N ALA A 236 -5.52 -8.34 -9.75
CA ALA A 236 -6.50 -8.68 -10.77
C ALA A 236 -6.08 -8.07 -12.11
N ALA A 237 -6.11 -8.86 -13.18
CA ALA A 237 -5.71 -8.45 -14.51
C ALA A 237 -6.29 -9.38 -15.59
N ASP A 238 -5.96 -9.12 -16.85
CA ASP A 238 -6.21 -10.06 -17.94
C ASP A 238 -5.49 -11.40 -17.70
N PRO A 239 -6.07 -12.56 -18.03
CA PRO A 239 -5.42 -13.86 -17.86
C PRO A 239 -4.03 -13.96 -18.49
N ALA A 240 -3.76 -13.28 -19.60
CA ALA A 240 -2.43 -13.26 -20.21
C ALA A 240 -1.36 -12.62 -19.30
N VAL A 241 -1.73 -11.69 -18.41
CA VAL A 241 -0.84 -11.10 -17.41
C VAL A 241 -0.49 -12.14 -16.36
N THR A 242 -1.46 -12.91 -15.85
CA THR A 242 -1.18 -13.98 -14.88
C THR A 242 -0.30 -15.07 -15.49
N ASP A 243 -0.46 -15.37 -16.77
CA ASP A 243 0.41 -16.31 -17.50
C ASP A 243 1.84 -15.77 -17.64
N ALA A 244 2.00 -14.47 -17.93
CA ALA A 244 3.33 -13.84 -17.97
C ALA A 244 4.04 -13.89 -16.60
N ILE A 245 3.32 -13.64 -15.51
CA ILE A 245 3.88 -13.72 -14.15
C ILE A 245 4.30 -15.14 -13.79
N ARG A 246 3.59 -16.17 -14.26
CA ARG A 246 4.01 -17.58 -14.08
C ARG A 246 5.40 -17.89 -14.63
N LEU A 247 5.88 -17.13 -15.63
CA LEU A 247 7.20 -17.33 -16.20
C LEU A 247 8.33 -16.91 -15.26
N VAL A 248 8.08 -15.95 -14.37
CA VAL A 248 9.12 -15.36 -13.50
C VAL A 248 8.99 -15.75 -12.03
N ARG A 249 7.82 -16.25 -11.62
CA ARG A 249 7.59 -16.65 -10.22
C ARG A 249 8.45 -17.85 -9.84
N LEU A 250 8.88 -17.93 -8.60
CA LEU A 250 9.44 -19.16 -8.05
C LEU A 250 8.32 -20.18 -7.79
N PRO A 251 8.53 -21.48 -8.09
CA PRO A 251 7.53 -22.49 -7.80
C PRO A 251 7.26 -22.58 -6.29
N TYR A 252 6.00 -22.81 -5.92
CA TYR A 252 5.57 -22.94 -4.51
C TYR A 252 5.87 -21.73 -3.62
N HIS A 253 5.92 -20.52 -4.20
CA HIS A 253 6.29 -19.30 -3.50
C HIS A 253 5.34 -18.92 -2.33
N LEU A 254 4.06 -19.32 -2.41
CA LEU A 254 3.06 -19.03 -1.38
C LEU A 254 2.79 -20.25 -0.51
N SER A 255 3.02 -20.14 0.79
CA SER A 255 2.91 -21.27 1.73
C SER A 255 1.49 -21.80 1.86
N ALA A 256 1.31 -23.10 2.15
CA ALA A 256 0.02 -23.71 2.42
C ALA A 256 -0.70 -23.01 3.59
N LEU A 257 0.03 -22.63 4.64
CA LEU A 257 -0.54 -21.97 5.81
C LEU A 257 -1.10 -20.58 5.47
N THR A 258 -0.38 -19.80 4.64
CA THR A 258 -0.87 -18.50 4.17
C THR A 258 -2.11 -18.67 3.28
N GLN A 259 -2.09 -19.66 2.37
CA GLN A 259 -3.25 -19.94 1.52
C GLN A 259 -4.49 -20.29 2.36
N ALA A 260 -4.37 -21.21 3.32
CA ALA A 260 -5.46 -21.63 4.18
C ALA A 260 -6.00 -20.51 5.07
N ALA A 261 -5.10 -19.74 5.68
CA ALA A 261 -5.48 -18.59 6.52
C ALA A 261 -6.24 -17.54 5.70
N ALA A 262 -5.78 -17.25 4.50
CA ALA A 262 -6.39 -16.24 3.65
C ALA A 262 -7.76 -16.66 3.11
N VAL A 263 -7.94 -17.91 2.73
CA VAL A 263 -9.25 -18.44 2.33
C VAL A 263 -10.25 -18.30 3.48
N ALA A 264 -9.86 -18.75 4.69
CA ALA A 264 -10.72 -18.63 5.87
C ALA A 264 -11.07 -17.17 6.20
N ALA A 265 -10.10 -16.24 6.09
CA ALA A 265 -10.36 -14.83 6.31
C ALA A 265 -11.29 -14.20 5.25
N LEU A 266 -11.21 -14.66 3.99
CA LEU A 266 -12.09 -14.20 2.91
C LEU A 266 -13.51 -14.72 3.06
N ASP A 267 -13.71 -15.91 3.63
CA ASP A 267 -15.04 -16.44 3.97
C ASP A 267 -15.76 -15.56 5.01
N HIS A 268 -14.98 -14.79 5.80
CA HIS A 268 -15.45 -13.83 6.80
C HIS A 268 -15.16 -12.37 6.41
N ALA A 269 -15.11 -12.06 5.11
CA ALA A 269 -14.79 -10.73 4.64
C ALA A 269 -15.66 -9.61 5.24
N PRO A 270 -16.99 -9.77 5.41
CA PRO A 270 -17.82 -8.75 6.05
C PRO A 270 -17.39 -8.43 7.49
N GLU A 271 -17.08 -9.44 8.30
CA GLU A 271 -16.65 -9.30 9.69
C GLU A 271 -15.25 -8.67 9.78
N MET A 272 -14.35 -9.07 8.88
CA MET A 272 -13.01 -8.49 8.79
C MET A 272 -13.06 -7.02 8.36
N LEU A 273 -13.96 -6.66 7.46
CA LEU A 273 -14.10 -5.30 6.97
C LEU A 273 -14.92 -4.39 7.88
N ALA A 274 -15.64 -4.92 8.87
CA ALA A 274 -16.33 -4.11 9.86
C ALA A 274 -15.39 -3.15 10.62
N MET A 275 -14.11 -3.54 10.82
CA MET A 275 -13.08 -2.70 11.43
C MET A 275 -12.72 -1.46 10.58
N VAL A 276 -12.96 -1.51 9.28
CA VAL A 276 -12.61 -0.41 8.35
C VAL A 276 -13.40 0.85 8.67
N ASP A 277 -14.66 0.74 9.06
CA ASP A 277 -15.50 1.91 9.37
C ASP A 277 -15.04 2.61 10.64
N ASP A 278 -14.59 1.87 11.66
CA ASP A 278 -13.98 2.44 12.85
C ASP A 278 -12.68 3.19 12.51
N ILE A 279 -11.84 2.60 11.67
CA ILE A 279 -10.58 3.23 11.22
C ILE A 279 -10.87 4.52 10.43
N LYS A 280 -11.87 4.50 9.55
CA LYS A 280 -12.32 5.70 8.82
C LYS A 280 -12.78 6.79 9.78
N ALA A 281 -13.58 6.43 10.80
CA ALA A 281 -14.04 7.38 11.81
C ALA A 281 -12.86 8.00 12.58
N GLN A 282 -11.85 7.20 12.97
CA GLN A 282 -10.65 7.72 13.63
C GLN A 282 -9.79 8.58 12.70
N ARG A 283 -9.64 8.21 11.42
CA ARG A 283 -8.97 9.04 10.41
C ARG A 283 -9.64 10.41 10.29
N ASP A 284 -10.95 10.43 10.16
CA ASP A 284 -11.73 11.68 10.00
C ASP A 284 -11.66 12.55 11.27
N ARG A 285 -11.62 11.91 12.45
CA ARG A 285 -11.36 12.58 13.71
C ARG A 285 -9.96 13.21 13.76
N ILE A 286 -8.92 12.50 13.32
CA ILE A 286 -7.54 13.05 13.22
C ILE A 286 -7.53 14.28 12.31
N VAL A 287 -8.17 14.24 11.15
CA VAL A 287 -8.27 15.38 10.24
C VAL A 287 -8.93 16.58 10.92
N THR A 288 -10.07 16.36 11.59
CA THR A 288 -10.81 17.43 12.27
C THR A 288 -9.97 18.07 13.36
N GLU A 289 -9.43 17.27 14.29
CA GLU A 289 -8.75 17.79 15.47
C GLU A 289 -7.37 18.40 15.15
N LEU A 290 -6.63 17.86 14.15
CA LEU A 290 -5.40 18.50 13.69
C LEU A 290 -5.69 19.86 13.02
N THR A 291 -6.80 19.99 12.29
CA THR A 291 -7.24 21.29 11.73
C THR A 291 -7.55 22.29 12.82
N GLU A 292 -8.24 21.89 13.88
CA GLU A 292 -8.54 22.76 15.05
C GLU A 292 -7.27 23.20 15.78
N LEU A 293 -6.22 22.37 15.77
CA LEU A 293 -4.90 22.71 16.32
C LEU A 293 -4.05 23.61 15.42
N GLY A 294 -4.54 23.93 14.21
CA GLY A 294 -3.85 24.82 13.26
C GLY A 294 -2.91 24.11 12.29
N TYR A 295 -2.86 22.78 12.28
CA TYR A 295 -2.16 22.00 11.25
C TYR A 295 -2.96 21.94 9.94
N HIS A 296 -2.32 21.46 8.89
CA HIS A 296 -2.92 21.32 7.56
C HIS A 296 -2.98 19.84 7.14
N PRO A 297 -3.95 19.05 7.67
CA PRO A 297 -4.12 17.66 7.23
C PRO A 297 -4.67 17.61 5.81
N TRP A 298 -4.13 16.69 5.00
CA TRP A 298 -4.62 16.43 3.65
C TRP A 298 -5.84 15.51 3.69
N PRO A 299 -6.84 15.72 2.83
CA PRO A 299 -7.95 14.78 2.67
C PRO A 299 -7.42 13.37 2.37
N SER A 300 -7.87 12.39 3.14
CA SER A 300 -7.37 11.02 3.00
C SER A 300 -8.47 10.03 2.66
N ALA A 301 -8.21 9.18 1.68
CA ALA A 301 -9.00 8.01 1.32
C ALA A 301 -8.31 6.69 1.75
N ALA A 302 -7.30 6.78 2.65
CA ALA A 302 -6.54 5.65 3.19
C ALA A 302 -6.78 5.51 4.71
N ASN A 303 -6.00 4.65 5.38
CA ASN A 303 -6.03 4.48 6.83
C ASN A 303 -5.00 5.34 7.58
N PHE A 304 -4.59 6.45 7.02
CA PHE A 304 -3.62 7.39 7.60
C PHE A 304 -3.89 8.81 7.12
N VAL A 305 -3.27 9.78 7.77
CA VAL A 305 -3.36 11.20 7.42
C VAL A 305 -1.95 11.76 7.26
N LEU A 306 -1.66 12.39 6.11
CA LEU A 306 -0.53 13.28 5.94
C LEU A 306 -0.97 14.66 6.42
N PHE A 307 -0.18 15.31 7.27
CA PHE A 307 -0.47 16.66 7.73
C PHE A 307 0.76 17.55 7.62
N GLY A 308 0.53 18.77 7.18
CA GLY A 308 1.50 19.84 7.03
C GLY A 308 1.34 20.91 8.10
N GLY A 309 2.06 22.03 7.94
CA GLY A 309 2.08 23.12 8.91
C GLY A 309 2.94 22.79 10.14
N VAL A 310 3.91 21.89 9.97
CA VAL A 310 4.86 21.51 11.02
C VAL A 310 6.17 22.27 10.79
N ASP A 311 6.52 23.18 11.70
CA ASP A 311 7.73 23.99 11.58
C ASP A 311 9.01 23.14 11.63
N ASP A 312 9.06 22.18 12.56
CA ASP A 312 10.17 21.25 12.71
C ASP A 312 9.64 19.81 12.84
N PRO A 313 9.53 19.08 11.73
CA PRO A 313 9.02 17.69 11.73
C PRO A 313 9.86 16.72 12.57
N GLU A 314 11.18 16.94 12.64
CA GLU A 314 12.06 16.08 13.43
C GLU A 314 11.84 16.31 14.93
N ALA A 315 11.80 17.55 15.37
CA ALA A 315 11.55 17.88 16.77
C ALA A 315 10.17 17.40 17.25
N LEU A 316 9.12 17.54 16.41
CA LEU A 316 7.78 17.03 16.75
C LEU A 316 7.75 15.50 16.80
N PHE A 317 8.40 14.84 15.84
CA PHE A 317 8.53 13.39 15.82
C PHE A 317 9.20 12.86 17.11
N GLU A 318 10.36 13.44 17.49
CA GLU A 318 11.09 13.06 18.71
C GLU A 318 10.30 13.36 19.99
N ALA A 319 9.53 14.46 20.03
CA ALA A 319 8.69 14.80 21.15
C ALA A 319 7.51 13.82 21.35
N LEU A 320 6.94 13.30 20.26
CA LEU A 320 5.92 12.22 20.29
C LEU A 320 6.57 10.90 20.70
N LEU A 321 7.74 10.59 20.15
CA LEU A 321 8.50 9.39 20.48
C LEU A 321 8.82 9.32 21.99
N ALA A 322 9.23 10.44 22.57
CA ALA A 322 9.48 10.54 24.02
C ALA A 322 8.22 10.29 24.89
N ARG A 323 7.03 10.40 24.30
CA ARG A 323 5.73 10.08 24.95
C ARG A 323 5.26 8.65 24.67
N GLY A 324 6.08 7.84 24.01
CA GLY A 324 5.74 6.47 23.64
C GLY A 324 4.80 6.36 22.45
N ILE A 325 4.75 7.39 21.60
CA ILE A 325 3.94 7.44 20.40
C ILE A 325 4.85 7.52 19.16
N ILE A 326 4.77 6.54 18.27
CA ILE A 326 5.51 6.60 17.02
C ILE A 326 4.56 6.86 15.84
N ILE A 327 4.88 7.91 15.08
CA ILE A 327 4.27 8.24 13.78
C ILE A 327 5.33 8.15 12.69
N ARG A 328 5.09 8.66 11.50
CA ARG A 328 6.06 8.56 10.41
C ARG A 328 6.57 9.93 9.98
N ASN A 329 7.90 10.13 10.11
CA ASN A 329 8.63 11.16 9.40
C ASN A 329 9.10 10.58 8.05
N LEU A 330 8.68 11.20 6.95
CA LEU A 330 8.96 10.79 5.58
C LEU A 330 9.97 11.71 4.89
N SER A 331 10.56 12.62 5.65
CA SER A 331 11.45 13.66 5.11
C SER A 331 10.79 14.54 4.04
N ILE A 332 9.46 14.69 4.09
CA ILE A 332 8.72 15.67 3.30
C ILE A 332 8.74 16.98 4.09
N PRO A 333 9.30 18.08 3.56
CA PRO A 333 9.45 19.32 4.30
C PRO A 333 8.12 19.81 4.89
N GLY A 334 8.12 20.08 6.20
CA GLY A 334 6.95 20.58 6.92
C GLY A 334 5.81 19.57 7.14
N HIS A 335 6.03 18.27 6.87
CA HIS A 335 4.96 17.25 6.95
C HIS A 335 5.36 16.04 7.79
N LEU A 336 4.35 15.45 8.43
CA LEU A 336 4.40 14.14 9.08
C LEU A 336 3.18 13.32 8.67
N ARG A 337 3.24 12.00 8.82
CA ARG A 337 2.11 11.08 8.54
C ARG A 337 1.79 10.25 9.78
N VAL A 338 0.51 10.15 10.12
CA VAL A 338 0.00 9.35 11.23
C VAL A 338 -1.02 8.32 10.70
N SER A 339 -0.92 7.06 11.12
CA SER A 339 -1.93 6.05 10.86
C SER A 339 -3.14 6.27 11.77
N ALA A 340 -4.34 5.96 11.28
CA ALA A 340 -5.52 5.88 12.12
C ALA A 340 -5.49 4.54 12.88
N GLY A 341 -5.46 4.60 14.20
CA GLY A 341 -5.49 3.46 15.10
C GLY A 341 -6.88 3.23 15.71
N THR A 342 -6.92 2.47 16.80
CA THR A 342 -8.10 2.37 17.65
C THR A 342 -8.46 3.74 18.24
N ALA A 343 -9.67 3.86 18.79
CA ALA A 343 -10.10 5.11 19.45
C ALA A 343 -9.16 5.51 20.60
N ALA A 344 -8.58 4.55 21.33
CA ALA A 344 -7.63 4.80 22.42
C ALA A 344 -6.29 5.33 21.89
N GLU A 345 -5.72 4.71 20.87
CA GLU A 345 -4.45 5.12 20.25
C GLU A 345 -4.58 6.50 19.59
N THR A 346 -5.68 6.72 18.86
CA THR A 346 -5.98 8.03 18.26
C THR A 346 -6.14 9.11 19.33
N THR A 347 -6.81 8.82 20.44
CA THR A 347 -6.96 9.76 21.57
C THR A 347 -5.59 10.10 22.16
N ALA A 348 -4.75 9.10 22.45
CA ALA A 348 -3.40 9.33 23.00
C ALA A 348 -2.55 10.21 22.08
N PHE A 349 -2.61 9.96 20.76
CA PHE A 349 -1.92 10.81 19.77
C PHE A 349 -2.43 12.26 19.80
N LEU A 350 -3.76 12.45 19.75
CA LEU A 350 -4.35 13.80 19.69
C LEU A 350 -4.16 14.60 20.99
N GLU A 351 -4.17 13.92 22.16
CA GLU A 351 -3.84 14.55 23.45
C GLU A 351 -2.38 15.03 23.47
N ALA A 352 -1.44 14.17 23.01
CA ALA A 352 -0.04 14.55 22.90
C ALA A 352 0.16 15.73 21.92
N MET A 353 -0.57 15.76 20.80
CA MET A 353 -0.53 16.87 19.86
C MET A 353 -1.01 18.18 20.49
N ARG A 354 -2.10 18.16 21.30
CA ARG A 354 -2.57 19.35 22.01
C ARG A 354 -1.57 19.89 23.01
N GLU A 355 -0.85 19.01 23.72
CA GLU A 355 0.20 19.42 24.66
C GLU A 355 1.43 20.03 23.95
N LEU A 356 1.77 19.52 22.78
CA LEU A 356 2.94 19.92 22.01
C LEU A 356 2.69 21.15 21.13
N THR A 357 1.42 21.44 20.83
CA THR A 357 1.06 22.61 20.01
C THR A 357 0.99 23.86 20.91
N PRO A 358 1.80 24.91 20.63
CA PRO A 358 1.69 26.16 21.37
C PRO A 358 0.27 26.73 21.25
N ALA A 359 -0.26 27.26 22.35
CA ALA A 359 -1.53 27.97 22.29
C ALA A 359 -1.42 29.11 21.23
N PRO A 360 -2.48 29.34 20.42
CA PRO A 360 -2.47 30.43 19.46
C PRO A 360 -2.07 31.72 20.18
N THR A 361 -1.01 32.37 19.74
CA THR A 361 -0.65 33.70 20.25
C THR A 361 -1.78 34.63 19.86
N ASP A 362 -2.48 35.15 20.86
CA ASP A 362 -3.54 36.15 20.66
C ASP A 362 -2.92 37.35 19.90
N PRO A 363 -3.35 37.64 18.65
CA PRO A 363 -2.82 38.76 17.88
C PRO A 363 -3.14 40.16 18.48
N ALA A 364 -3.75 40.20 19.68
CA ALA A 364 -4.21 41.41 20.37
C ALA A 364 -3.40 41.74 21.66
N ARG A 365 -2.12 41.32 21.77
CA ARG A 365 -1.23 41.82 22.80
C ARG A 365 -0.02 42.54 22.22
#